data_9b382158566b19758c4e9bb796981deb
#
_entry.id   9b382158566b19758c4e9bb796981deb
#
_cell.length_a   1.000
_cell.length_b   1.000
_cell.length_c   1.000
_cell.angle_alpha   90.00
_cell.angle_beta   90.00
_cell.angle_gamma   90.00
#
_symmetry.space_group_name_H-M   'P 1'
#
loop_
_entity.id
_entity.type
_entity.pdbx_description
1 polymer ?
#
loop_
_entity_poly.entity_id
_entity_poly.type
_entity_poly.pdbx_seq_one_letter_code
_entity_poly.pdbx_strand_id
1 'polypeptide(L)'
;MLARQHLPLVVLLAFACFATLTADDSKPPATEDAPVSYYKQVLPIFQAHCQGCHQPAKANGKYVMSSFDALAKGGESGEKAIVPGEPDESYLVEQITPEDGEALMPPDKPPLADSEIALIRRWIEQGAKDDTPENARRKYDMDHPPVYTRAPVISSLDFAPDGSQLAIAGFHEVLLVKADGSERIARLVGMSERIESVRFSPDGARLAVAGGLPSRMGEIQVWDLAKRKLLLSQPVTFDTVYGGSWSSDGKLIAFGAADNGVRAIDAETGEQVVA
;
A
#
# COMPACT_ATOMS: atom_id res chain seq x y z
N MET A 1 -53.13 -70.69 -8.65
CA MET A 1 -51.77 -70.80 -9.22
C MET A 1 -51.49 -69.61 -10.09
N LEU A 2 -50.80 -68.63 -9.54
CA LEU A 2 -50.43 -67.39 -10.24
C LEU A 2 -48.88 -67.35 -10.35
N ALA A 3 -48.39 -67.47 -11.54
CA ALA A 3 -46.98 -67.47 -11.86
C ALA A 3 -46.45 -65.99 -11.79
N ARG A 4 -45.49 -65.75 -10.89
CA ARG A 4 -44.73 -64.48 -10.83
C ARG A 4 -43.63 -64.54 -11.87
N GLN A 5 -43.69 -63.64 -12.87
CA GLN A 5 -42.59 -63.37 -13.80
C GLN A 5 -41.63 -62.38 -13.15
N HIS A 6 -40.37 -62.78 -13.01
CA HIS A 6 -39.28 -61.91 -12.61
C HIS A 6 -38.67 -61.23 -13.84
N LEU A 7 -38.77 -59.93 -13.89
CA LEU A 7 -38.08 -59.09 -14.91
C LEU A 7 -36.68 -58.67 -14.38
N PRO A 8 -35.57 -58.88 -15.08
CA PRO A 8 -34.27 -58.42 -14.61
C PRO A 8 -34.11 -56.95 -14.85
N LEU A 9 -33.76 -56.25 -13.78
CA LEU A 9 -33.39 -54.81 -13.81
C LEU A 9 -31.97 -54.69 -14.36
N VAL A 10 -31.83 -54.17 -15.59
CA VAL A 10 -30.55 -53.83 -16.20
C VAL A 10 -30.15 -52.43 -15.66
N VAL A 11 -29.18 -52.38 -14.77
CA VAL A 11 -28.57 -51.12 -14.30
C VAL A 11 -27.52 -50.70 -15.32
N LEU A 12 -27.84 -49.68 -16.12
CA LEU A 12 -26.85 -48.97 -16.97
C LEU A 12 -26.04 -48.02 -16.08
N LEU A 13 -24.79 -48.42 -15.80
CA LEU A 13 -23.78 -47.50 -15.23
C LEU A 13 -23.30 -46.53 -16.33
N ALA A 14 -23.82 -45.30 -16.29
CA ALA A 14 -23.25 -44.19 -17.08
C ALA A 14 -21.96 -43.71 -16.41
N PHE A 15 -20.82 -44.06 -16.99
CA PHE A 15 -19.53 -43.44 -16.65
C PHE A 15 -19.53 -42.01 -17.14
N ALA A 16 -19.76 -41.03 -16.23
CA ALA A 16 -19.52 -39.62 -16.49
C ALA A 16 -18.03 -39.36 -16.44
N CYS A 17 -17.44 -39.20 -17.60
CA CYS A 17 -16.06 -38.74 -17.75
C CYS A 17 -16.01 -37.28 -17.30
N PHE A 18 -15.65 -37.01 -16.06
CA PHE A 18 -15.29 -35.65 -15.61
C PHE A 18 -13.93 -35.32 -16.22
N ALA A 19 -13.94 -34.57 -17.33
CA ALA A 19 -12.75 -33.86 -17.81
C ALA A 19 -12.44 -32.74 -16.79
N THR A 20 -11.39 -32.92 -15.99
CA THR A 20 -10.81 -31.83 -15.22
C THR A 20 -10.19 -30.85 -16.19
N LEU A 21 -10.87 -29.74 -16.44
CA LEU A 21 -10.25 -28.56 -17.04
C LEU A 21 -9.25 -28.02 -16.01
N THR A 22 -7.98 -28.38 -16.17
CA THR A 22 -6.89 -27.62 -15.56
C THR A 22 -6.83 -26.30 -16.30
N ALA A 23 -7.24 -25.22 -15.65
CA ALA A 23 -6.94 -23.88 -16.12
C ALA A 23 -5.41 -23.76 -16.18
N ASP A 24 -4.88 -23.64 -17.38
CA ASP A 24 -3.49 -23.34 -17.62
C ASP A 24 -3.29 -21.83 -17.29
N ASP A 25 -2.90 -21.55 -16.05
CA ASP A 25 -2.55 -20.21 -15.57
C ASP A 25 -1.14 -19.79 -16.06
N SER A 26 -0.66 -20.34 -17.17
CA SER A 26 0.55 -19.86 -17.82
C SER A 26 0.26 -18.50 -18.47
N LYS A 27 0.41 -17.40 -17.67
CA LYS A 27 0.63 -16.09 -18.23
C LYS A 27 1.79 -16.21 -19.23
N PRO A 28 1.60 -15.88 -20.51
CA PRO A 28 2.67 -15.99 -21.49
C PRO A 28 3.89 -15.21 -20.96
N PRO A 29 5.13 -15.77 -21.10
CA PRO A 29 6.32 -15.04 -20.71
C PRO A 29 6.31 -13.69 -21.42
N ALA A 30 6.45 -12.61 -20.65
CA ALA A 30 6.58 -11.27 -21.22
C ALA A 30 7.78 -11.33 -22.18
N THR A 31 7.54 -11.06 -23.47
CA THR A 31 8.62 -10.98 -24.44
C THR A 31 9.60 -9.92 -23.95
N GLU A 32 10.91 -10.20 -24.00
CA GLU A 32 11.97 -9.29 -23.53
C GLU A 32 11.84 -7.88 -24.12
N ASP A 33 11.23 -7.73 -25.29
CA ASP A 33 11.01 -6.48 -26.01
C ASP A 33 9.68 -5.76 -25.66
N ALA A 34 8.83 -6.33 -24.78
CA ALA A 34 7.57 -5.67 -24.46
C ALA A 34 7.79 -4.38 -23.66
N PRO A 35 7.08 -3.27 -24.01
CA PRO A 35 7.17 -2.03 -23.24
C PRO A 35 6.83 -2.24 -21.77
N VAL A 36 7.68 -1.73 -20.89
CA VAL A 36 7.44 -1.77 -19.44
C VAL A 36 6.49 -0.64 -19.06
N SER A 37 5.37 -0.98 -18.42
CA SER A 37 4.42 -0.02 -17.89
C SER A 37 4.90 0.49 -16.54
N TYR A 38 5.10 1.80 -16.43
CA TYR A 38 5.32 2.44 -15.13
C TYR A 38 4.18 2.16 -14.17
N TYR A 39 2.95 2.46 -14.61
CA TYR A 39 1.74 2.37 -13.78
C TYR A 39 1.41 0.95 -13.29
N LYS A 40 1.56 -0.05 -14.17
CA LYS A 40 1.15 -1.42 -13.86
C LYS A 40 2.25 -2.28 -13.25
N GLN A 41 3.52 -1.95 -13.50
CA GLN A 41 4.63 -2.82 -13.17
C GLN A 41 5.65 -2.15 -12.24
N VAL A 42 6.09 -0.92 -12.52
CA VAL A 42 7.12 -0.22 -11.74
C VAL A 42 6.54 0.46 -10.51
N LEU A 43 5.44 1.19 -10.66
CA LEU A 43 4.80 1.89 -9.55
C LEU A 43 4.43 0.97 -8.37
N PRO A 44 3.92 -0.26 -8.56
CA PRO A 44 3.70 -1.19 -7.45
C PRO A 44 4.97 -1.52 -6.65
N ILE A 45 6.13 -1.63 -7.29
CA ILE A 45 7.42 -1.83 -6.59
C ILE A 45 7.74 -0.62 -5.72
N PHE A 46 7.60 0.59 -6.25
CA PHE A 46 7.82 1.81 -5.48
C PHE A 46 6.83 1.97 -4.33
N GLN A 47 5.58 1.55 -4.51
CA GLN A 47 4.58 1.53 -3.45
C GLN A 47 4.96 0.58 -2.33
N ALA A 48 5.42 -0.62 -2.67
CA ALA A 48 5.79 -1.63 -1.69
C ALA A 48 7.06 -1.29 -0.90
N HIS A 49 8.08 -0.70 -1.55
CA HIS A 49 9.41 -0.60 -0.98
C HIS A 49 9.89 0.83 -0.69
N CYS A 50 9.34 1.86 -1.37
CA CYS A 50 9.92 3.20 -1.37
C CYS A 50 9.00 4.27 -0.78
N GLN A 51 7.71 4.27 -1.17
CA GLN A 51 6.79 5.36 -0.86
C GLN A 51 6.43 5.46 0.64
N GLY A 52 6.69 4.42 1.44
CA GLY A 52 6.59 4.49 2.89
C GLY A 52 7.47 5.58 3.53
N CYS A 53 8.61 5.88 2.89
CA CYS A 53 9.55 6.91 3.34
C CYS A 53 9.65 8.10 2.38
N HIS A 54 9.30 7.93 1.10
CA HIS A 54 9.46 8.93 0.05
C HIS A 54 8.10 9.43 -0.47
N GLN A 55 7.34 10.11 0.40
CA GLN A 55 6.04 10.71 0.11
C GLN A 55 5.93 12.11 0.73
N PRO A 56 4.99 12.99 0.33
CA PRO A 56 4.91 14.36 0.85
C PRO A 56 4.84 14.46 2.38
N ALA A 57 4.13 13.53 3.05
CA ALA A 57 4.00 13.53 4.50
C ALA A 57 5.25 13.01 5.24
N LYS A 58 6.18 12.34 4.53
CA LYS A 58 7.44 11.78 5.05
C LYS A 58 8.49 11.76 3.93
N ALA A 59 8.99 12.91 3.54
CA ALA A 59 9.94 13.04 2.44
C ALA A 59 11.39 12.88 2.92
N ASN A 60 11.82 11.65 3.21
CA ASN A 60 13.21 11.39 3.56
C ASN A 60 14.13 11.77 2.39
N GLY A 61 15.25 12.44 2.69
CA GLY A 61 16.14 12.98 1.65
C GLY A 61 15.48 14.04 0.75
N LYS A 62 14.36 14.64 1.20
CA LYS A 62 13.51 15.53 0.40
C LYS A 62 13.06 14.92 -0.93
N TYR A 63 13.09 13.59 -1.03
CA TYR A 63 12.70 12.85 -2.22
C TYR A 63 11.28 12.34 -2.08
N VAL A 64 10.46 12.58 -3.12
CA VAL A 64 9.06 12.16 -3.18
C VAL A 64 8.87 11.28 -4.40
N MET A 65 8.36 10.07 -4.19
CA MET A 65 8.15 9.06 -5.24
C MET A 65 6.66 8.73 -5.47
N SER A 66 5.75 9.52 -4.88
CA SER A 66 4.31 9.28 -4.96
C SER A 66 3.64 9.83 -6.23
N SER A 67 4.36 10.56 -7.05
CA SER A 67 3.96 10.96 -8.40
C SER A 67 5.17 10.88 -9.34
N PHE A 68 4.91 10.70 -10.63
CA PHE A 68 5.98 10.61 -11.62
C PHE A 68 6.81 11.89 -11.70
N ASP A 69 6.17 13.06 -11.68
CA ASP A 69 6.85 14.35 -11.75
C ASP A 69 7.78 14.57 -10.54
N ALA A 70 7.35 14.18 -9.35
CA ALA A 70 8.17 14.27 -8.15
C ALA A 70 9.31 13.24 -8.15
N LEU A 71 9.05 12.01 -8.62
CA LEU A 71 10.06 10.97 -8.83
C LEU A 71 11.18 11.47 -9.78
N ALA A 72 10.82 12.06 -10.91
CA ALA A 72 11.77 12.56 -11.90
C ALA A 72 12.58 13.77 -11.40
N LYS A 73 12.01 14.56 -10.46
CA LYS A 73 12.67 15.76 -9.92
C LYS A 73 13.90 15.42 -9.06
N GLY A 74 13.92 14.25 -8.42
CA GLY A 74 14.99 13.87 -7.48
C GLY A 74 14.82 14.46 -6.07
N GLY A 75 15.81 14.21 -5.22
CA GLY A 75 15.86 14.63 -3.82
C GLY A 75 16.97 15.63 -3.51
N GLU A 76 17.38 15.69 -2.22
CA GLU A 76 18.41 16.64 -1.74
C GLU A 76 19.85 16.26 -2.11
N SER A 77 20.11 15.06 -2.62
CA SER A 77 21.44 14.68 -3.11
C SER A 77 21.90 15.56 -4.26
N GLY A 78 20.95 16.12 -5.03
CA GLY A 78 21.24 16.87 -6.25
C GLY A 78 21.53 15.99 -7.46
N GLU A 79 21.62 14.66 -7.26
CA GLU A 79 21.82 13.69 -8.33
C GLU A 79 20.52 13.46 -9.12
N LYS A 80 20.65 13.10 -10.39
CA LYS A 80 19.53 12.76 -11.23
C LYS A 80 18.98 11.39 -10.80
N ALA A 81 17.82 11.38 -10.17
CA ALA A 81 17.19 10.15 -9.71
C ALA A 81 16.98 9.16 -10.86
N ILE A 82 16.56 9.65 -12.03
CA ILE A 82 16.34 8.88 -13.25
C ILE A 82 16.93 9.62 -14.43
N VAL A 83 17.73 8.94 -15.23
CA VAL A 83 18.21 9.41 -16.54
C VAL A 83 17.58 8.52 -17.61
N PRO A 84 16.55 8.99 -18.33
CA PRO A 84 15.88 8.18 -19.34
C PRO A 84 16.83 7.63 -20.40
N GLY A 85 16.80 6.33 -20.62
CA GLY A 85 17.70 5.60 -21.53
C GLY A 85 19.00 5.11 -20.88
N GLU A 86 19.37 5.64 -19.70
CA GLU A 86 20.69 5.39 -19.08
C GLU A 86 20.50 4.88 -17.64
N PRO A 87 20.19 3.60 -17.44
CA PRO A 87 19.98 3.05 -16.10
C PRO A 87 21.22 3.15 -15.20
N ASP A 88 22.42 3.02 -15.74
CA ASP A 88 23.65 3.09 -14.96
C ASP A 88 24.02 4.52 -14.51
N GLU A 89 23.47 5.53 -15.17
CA GLU A 89 23.60 6.94 -14.80
C GLU A 89 22.45 7.41 -13.87
N SER A 90 21.51 6.51 -13.57
CA SER A 90 20.36 6.82 -12.73
C SER A 90 20.67 6.55 -11.27
N TYR A 91 20.70 7.60 -10.43
CA TYR A 91 21.02 7.49 -9.00
C TYR A 91 20.08 6.53 -8.25
N LEU A 92 18.81 6.41 -8.66
CA LEU A 92 17.88 5.42 -8.13
C LEU A 92 18.42 3.98 -8.27
N VAL A 93 19.01 3.66 -9.42
CA VAL A 93 19.54 2.31 -9.70
C VAL A 93 20.73 2.01 -8.82
N GLU A 94 21.64 2.97 -8.66
CA GLU A 94 22.77 2.86 -7.73
C GLU A 94 22.30 2.54 -6.31
N GLN A 95 21.29 3.27 -5.80
CA GLN A 95 20.80 3.14 -4.44
C GLN A 95 20.14 1.78 -4.15
N ILE A 96 19.48 1.16 -5.14
CA ILE A 96 18.75 -0.11 -4.97
C ILE A 96 19.56 -1.35 -5.41
N THR A 97 20.72 -1.16 -6.05
CA THR A 97 21.56 -2.26 -6.50
C THR A 97 22.40 -2.77 -5.33
N PRO A 98 22.30 -4.07 -4.98
CA PRO A 98 23.08 -4.60 -3.87
C PRO A 98 24.58 -4.67 -4.21
N GLU A 99 25.42 -4.28 -3.24
CA GLU A 99 26.85 -4.57 -3.20
C GLU A 99 27.10 -5.48 -1.98
N ASP A 100 27.81 -6.58 -2.15
CA ASP A 100 28.07 -7.57 -1.10
C ASP A 100 26.79 -8.07 -0.36
N GLY A 101 25.64 -8.06 -1.06
CA GLY A 101 24.35 -8.51 -0.53
C GLY A 101 23.54 -7.45 0.21
N GLU A 102 24.01 -6.23 0.30
CA GLU A 102 23.33 -5.11 0.93
C GLU A 102 23.08 -3.98 -0.08
N ALA A 103 21.94 -3.31 0.00
CA ALA A 103 21.62 -2.12 -0.80
C ALA A 103 21.45 -0.91 0.13
N LEU A 104 21.74 0.29 -0.39
CA LEU A 104 21.53 1.52 0.38
C LEU A 104 20.04 1.80 0.60
N MET A 105 19.18 1.37 -0.35
CA MET A 105 17.73 1.49 -0.28
C MET A 105 17.03 0.17 -0.62
N PRO A 106 15.98 -0.19 0.14
CA PRO A 106 15.48 0.47 1.35
C PRO A 106 16.41 0.17 2.55
N PRO A 107 16.68 1.18 3.43
CA PRO A 107 17.53 0.99 4.58
C PRO A 107 16.88 0.03 5.60
N ASP A 108 17.69 -0.76 6.28
CA ASP A 108 17.26 -1.69 7.33
C ASP A 108 16.25 -2.74 6.89
N LYS A 109 16.18 -3.03 5.57
CA LYS A 109 15.32 -4.06 4.97
C LYS A 109 16.12 -4.89 3.96
N PRO A 110 15.64 -6.11 3.63
CA PRO A 110 16.23 -6.86 2.54
C PRO A 110 16.23 -6.05 1.23
N PRO A 111 17.23 -6.20 0.37
CA PRO A 111 17.24 -5.62 -0.96
C PRO A 111 16.00 -6.02 -1.78
N LEU A 112 15.67 -5.23 -2.79
CA LEU A 112 14.68 -5.61 -3.79
C LEU A 112 15.09 -6.93 -4.47
N ALA A 113 14.10 -7.68 -4.94
CA ALA A 113 14.39 -8.88 -5.74
C ALA A 113 15.09 -8.48 -7.06
N ASP A 114 16.00 -9.33 -7.54
CA ASP A 114 16.72 -9.10 -8.79
C ASP A 114 15.78 -8.84 -9.98
N SER A 115 14.63 -9.51 -10.01
CA SER A 115 13.60 -9.31 -11.02
C SER A 115 12.94 -7.92 -10.96
N GLU A 116 12.81 -7.33 -9.76
CA GLU A 116 12.27 -5.99 -9.57
C GLU A 116 13.29 -4.94 -10.01
N ILE A 117 14.56 -5.12 -9.63
CA ILE A 117 15.65 -4.25 -10.08
C ILE A 117 15.79 -4.30 -11.61
N ALA A 118 15.78 -5.50 -12.20
CA ALA A 118 15.85 -5.68 -13.65
C ALA A 118 14.66 -5.01 -14.37
N LEU A 119 13.47 -5.07 -13.79
CA LEU A 119 12.28 -4.41 -14.34
C LEU A 119 12.40 -2.88 -14.32
N ILE A 120 12.90 -2.31 -13.21
CA ILE A 120 13.14 -0.86 -13.09
C ILE A 120 14.21 -0.42 -14.09
N ARG A 121 15.33 -1.16 -14.20
CA ARG A 121 16.38 -0.87 -15.17
C ARG A 121 15.85 -0.87 -16.60
N ARG A 122 15.11 -1.89 -16.99
CA ARG A 122 14.50 -2.00 -18.33
C ARG A 122 13.51 -0.87 -18.61
N TRP A 123 12.71 -0.44 -17.61
CA TRP A 123 11.82 0.70 -17.76
C TRP A 123 12.61 2.00 -18.03
N ILE A 124 13.73 2.20 -17.30
CA ILE A 124 14.60 3.37 -17.52
C ILE A 124 15.25 3.30 -18.90
N GLU A 125 15.78 2.16 -19.31
CA GLU A 125 16.38 1.90 -20.62
C GLU A 125 15.40 2.20 -21.77
N GLN A 126 14.12 1.88 -21.58
CA GLN A 126 13.05 2.20 -22.53
C GLN A 126 12.57 3.66 -22.47
N GLY A 127 13.30 4.54 -21.76
CA GLY A 127 13.07 5.97 -21.69
C GLY A 127 12.21 6.42 -20.52
N ALA A 128 12.02 5.60 -19.49
CA ALA A 128 11.32 5.93 -18.24
C ALA A 128 9.97 6.62 -18.46
N LYS A 129 9.11 6.06 -19.30
CA LYS A 129 7.83 6.68 -19.68
C LYS A 129 6.79 6.52 -18.58
N ASP A 130 6.02 7.61 -18.36
CA ASP A 130 4.83 7.60 -17.50
C ASP A 130 3.58 7.27 -18.31
N ASP A 131 3.00 6.11 -18.06
CA ASP A 131 1.73 5.67 -18.62
C ASP A 131 0.57 5.68 -17.60
N THR A 132 0.73 6.48 -16.51
CA THR A 132 -0.30 6.60 -15.47
C THR A 132 -1.57 7.24 -16.06
N PRO A 133 -2.72 6.54 -16.03
CA PRO A 133 -3.98 7.13 -16.45
C PRO A 133 -4.32 8.39 -15.64
N GLU A 134 -4.92 9.39 -16.27
CA GLU A 134 -5.26 10.67 -15.64
C GLU A 134 -6.12 10.50 -14.37
N ASN A 135 -7.07 9.57 -14.40
CA ASN A 135 -7.91 9.27 -13.24
C ASN A 135 -7.20 8.53 -12.09
N ALA A 136 -5.97 8.04 -12.33
CA ALA A 136 -5.14 7.38 -11.33
C ALA A 136 -4.01 8.26 -10.79
N ARG A 137 -3.86 9.49 -11.33
CA ARG A 137 -2.88 10.44 -10.84
C ARG A 137 -3.26 10.93 -9.44
N ARG A 138 -2.28 10.95 -8.53
CA ARG A 138 -2.48 11.44 -7.18
C ARG A 138 -2.75 12.95 -7.19
N LYS A 139 -3.80 13.37 -6.46
CA LYS A 139 -4.28 14.75 -6.46
C LYS A 139 -4.11 15.47 -5.12
N TYR A 140 -3.88 14.71 -4.02
CA TYR A 140 -3.95 15.25 -2.66
C TYR A 140 -2.70 14.95 -1.85
N ASP A 141 -2.31 15.93 -1.06
CA ASP A 141 -1.24 15.88 -0.06
C ASP A 141 -1.56 16.88 1.08
N MET A 142 -0.61 17.11 2.00
CA MET A 142 -0.78 18.02 3.12
C MET A 142 -0.97 19.48 2.69
N ASP A 143 -0.32 19.88 1.58
CA ASP A 143 -0.40 21.24 1.04
C ASP A 143 -1.64 21.41 0.14
N HIS A 144 -2.07 20.34 -0.51
CA HIS A 144 -3.21 20.28 -1.41
C HIS A 144 -4.23 19.25 -0.92
N PRO A 145 -4.90 19.50 0.22
CA PRO A 145 -5.85 18.55 0.79
C PRO A 145 -7.12 18.45 -0.05
N PRO A 146 -7.90 17.36 0.08
CA PRO A 146 -9.13 17.18 -0.68
C PRO A 146 -10.16 18.28 -0.39
N VAL A 147 -10.86 18.69 -1.45
CA VAL A 147 -12.03 19.58 -1.38
C VAL A 147 -13.24 18.79 -1.83
N TYR A 148 -14.18 18.58 -0.93
CA TYR A 148 -15.35 17.76 -1.19
C TYR A 148 -16.53 18.60 -1.70
N THR A 149 -17.15 18.17 -2.79
CA THR A 149 -18.44 18.70 -3.26
C THR A 149 -19.63 18.09 -2.52
N ARG A 150 -19.41 16.95 -1.87
CA ARG A 150 -20.36 16.26 -0.98
C ARG A 150 -19.58 15.69 0.19
N ALA A 151 -20.22 15.63 1.36
CA ALA A 151 -19.60 15.02 2.54
C ALA A 151 -19.20 13.57 2.24
N PRO A 152 -17.95 13.17 2.53
CA PRO A 152 -17.51 11.78 2.37
C PRO A 152 -18.19 10.88 3.39
N VAL A 153 -18.19 9.57 3.12
CA VAL A 153 -18.58 8.58 4.12
C VAL A 153 -17.54 8.59 5.24
N ILE A 154 -18.03 8.59 6.48
CA ILE A 154 -17.19 8.46 7.67
C ILE A 154 -17.20 6.98 8.05
N SER A 155 -16.05 6.32 7.88
CA SER A 155 -15.86 4.88 8.12
C SER A 155 -15.44 4.59 9.56
N SER A 156 -14.77 5.53 10.23
CA SER A 156 -14.23 5.34 11.58
C SER A 156 -14.12 6.66 12.33
N LEU A 157 -14.33 6.57 13.63
CA LEU A 157 -14.17 7.65 14.61
C LEU A 157 -13.41 7.09 15.82
N ASP A 158 -12.61 7.93 16.46
CA ASP A 158 -12.00 7.60 17.75
C ASP A 158 -11.76 8.86 18.57
N PHE A 159 -12.04 8.79 19.88
CA PHE A 159 -11.72 9.86 20.82
C PHE A 159 -10.30 9.68 21.37
N ALA A 160 -9.61 10.78 21.54
CA ALA A 160 -8.37 10.77 22.31
C ALA A 160 -8.63 10.25 23.74
N PRO A 161 -7.70 9.51 24.36
CA PRO A 161 -7.88 8.95 25.70
C PRO A 161 -8.21 9.97 26.77
N ASP A 162 -7.76 11.21 26.62
CA ASP A 162 -8.07 12.33 27.51
C ASP A 162 -9.41 13.04 27.20
N GLY A 163 -10.11 12.59 26.15
CA GLY A 163 -11.40 13.16 25.71
C GLY A 163 -11.31 14.53 25.05
N SER A 164 -10.12 15.06 24.76
CA SER A 164 -9.93 16.42 24.23
C SER A 164 -10.18 16.55 22.72
N GLN A 165 -9.97 15.47 21.98
CA GLN A 165 -10.00 15.45 20.52
C GLN A 165 -10.77 14.26 19.98
N LEU A 166 -11.27 14.41 18.75
CA LEU A 166 -11.91 13.37 17.96
C LEU A 166 -11.16 13.24 16.62
N ALA A 167 -10.73 12.04 16.29
CA ALA A 167 -10.24 11.68 14.95
C ALA A 167 -11.40 11.19 14.10
N ILE A 168 -11.47 11.66 12.86
CA ILE A 168 -12.54 11.35 11.90
C ILE A 168 -11.89 10.86 10.61
N ALA A 169 -12.16 9.62 10.24
CA ALA A 169 -11.75 9.08 8.95
C ALA A 169 -12.57 9.70 7.82
N GLY A 170 -11.88 10.28 6.86
CA GLY A 170 -12.45 10.82 5.63
C GLY A 170 -11.98 10.02 4.41
N PHE A 171 -12.23 10.58 3.23
CA PHE A 171 -11.69 10.09 1.98
C PHE A 171 -10.40 10.85 1.66
N HIS A 172 -9.26 10.17 1.57
CA HIS A 172 -7.89 10.70 1.45
C HIS A 172 -7.32 11.41 2.70
N GLU A 173 -8.06 11.59 3.76
CA GLU A 173 -7.59 12.33 4.93
C GLU A 173 -8.19 11.87 6.26
N VAL A 174 -7.49 12.17 7.33
CA VAL A 174 -8.06 12.15 8.68
C VAL A 174 -8.20 13.59 9.18
N LEU A 175 -9.37 13.93 9.69
CA LEU A 175 -9.59 15.19 10.38
C LEU A 175 -9.41 14.98 11.88
N LEU A 176 -8.64 15.86 12.52
CA LEU A 176 -8.62 16.02 13.98
C LEU A 176 -9.44 17.25 14.34
N VAL A 177 -10.41 17.06 15.19
CA VAL A 177 -11.28 18.15 15.69
C VAL A 177 -11.29 18.17 17.22
N LYS A 178 -11.68 19.28 17.82
CA LYS A 178 -12.02 19.29 19.25
C LYS A 178 -13.14 18.30 19.53
N ALA A 179 -13.17 17.71 20.71
CA ALA A 179 -14.15 16.69 21.07
C ALA A 179 -15.62 17.16 20.93
N ASP A 180 -15.88 18.46 21.07
CA ASP A 180 -17.19 19.10 20.88
C ASP A 180 -17.51 19.42 19.41
N GLY A 181 -16.58 19.12 18.47
CA GLY A 181 -16.72 19.40 17.04
C GLY A 181 -16.60 20.88 16.66
N SER A 182 -16.32 21.78 17.60
CA SER A 182 -16.34 23.23 17.36
C SER A 182 -15.23 23.75 16.47
N GLU A 183 -14.09 23.03 16.42
CA GLU A 183 -12.89 23.49 15.72
C GLU A 183 -12.13 22.32 15.11
N ARG A 184 -11.68 22.48 13.87
CA ARG A 184 -10.72 21.59 13.23
C ARG A 184 -9.30 21.94 13.68
N ILE A 185 -8.63 20.97 14.32
CA ILE A 185 -7.26 21.10 14.83
C ILE A 185 -6.24 20.83 13.74
N ALA A 186 -6.47 19.77 12.95
CA ALA A 186 -5.56 19.36 11.88
C ALA A 186 -6.24 18.55 10.77
N ARG A 187 -5.55 18.45 9.64
CA ARG A 187 -5.79 17.49 8.57
C ARG A 187 -4.53 16.65 8.41
N LEU A 188 -4.68 15.34 8.30
CA LEU A 188 -3.58 14.41 8.05
C LEU A 188 -3.85 13.71 6.73
N VAL A 189 -3.01 13.97 5.73
CA VAL A 189 -3.14 13.41 4.38
C VAL A 189 -1.94 12.53 4.09
N GLY A 190 -2.15 11.22 4.12
CA GLY A 190 -1.16 10.19 3.80
C GLY A 190 -1.38 9.58 2.42
N MET A 191 -0.85 8.36 2.21
CA MET A 191 -0.97 7.66 0.92
C MET A 191 -2.35 7.01 0.72
N SER A 192 -3.01 6.60 1.79
CA SER A 192 -4.29 5.90 1.73
C SER A 192 -5.40 6.78 1.16
N GLU A 193 -6.05 6.31 0.10
CA GLU A 193 -7.25 6.92 -0.46
C GLU A 193 -8.47 6.60 0.40
N ARG A 194 -8.63 5.33 0.76
CA ARG A 194 -9.65 4.88 1.70
C ARG A 194 -9.05 4.71 3.07
N ILE A 195 -9.67 5.34 4.05
CA ILE A 195 -9.30 5.20 5.45
C ILE A 195 -10.44 4.45 6.14
N GLU A 196 -10.14 3.27 6.64
CA GLU A 196 -11.14 2.35 7.19
C GLU A 196 -11.09 2.31 8.72
N SER A 197 -9.96 2.71 9.32
CA SER A 197 -9.83 2.76 10.78
C SER A 197 -8.88 3.87 11.21
N VAL A 198 -9.25 4.57 12.27
CA VAL A 198 -8.42 5.53 13.01
C VAL A 198 -8.44 5.16 14.49
N ARG A 199 -7.28 5.14 15.15
CA ARG A 199 -7.16 4.79 16.57
C ARG A 199 -6.05 5.60 17.24
N PHE A 200 -6.39 6.29 18.31
CA PHE A 200 -5.40 6.92 19.17
C PHE A 200 -4.56 5.83 19.88
N SER A 201 -3.29 6.10 20.06
CA SER A 201 -2.45 5.30 20.95
C SER A 201 -2.93 5.46 22.40
N PRO A 202 -2.64 4.50 23.29
CA PRO A 202 -3.08 4.55 24.69
C PRO A 202 -2.64 5.81 25.43
N ASP A 203 -1.51 6.39 25.07
CA ASP A 203 -0.96 7.64 25.62
C ASP A 203 -1.52 8.91 24.95
N GLY A 204 -2.32 8.76 23.87
CA GLY A 204 -2.90 9.87 23.10
C GLY A 204 -1.89 10.64 22.24
N ALA A 205 -0.60 10.26 22.22
CA ALA A 205 0.42 11.02 21.51
C ALA A 205 0.47 10.72 20.00
N ARG A 206 0.00 9.52 19.61
CA ARG A 206 0.04 9.04 18.23
C ARG A 206 -1.34 8.62 17.74
N LEU A 207 -1.50 8.59 16.42
CA LEU A 207 -2.69 8.07 15.76
C LEU A 207 -2.28 6.99 14.76
N ALA A 208 -2.84 5.80 14.90
CA ALA A 208 -2.79 4.77 13.86
C ALA A 208 -3.93 4.98 12.85
N VAL A 209 -3.61 4.88 11.59
CA VAL A 209 -4.55 4.96 10.48
C VAL A 209 -4.39 3.70 9.65
N ALA A 210 -5.46 2.95 9.49
CA ALA A 210 -5.51 1.78 8.63
C ALA A 210 -6.38 2.06 7.41
N GLY A 211 -5.92 1.69 6.24
CA GLY A 211 -6.62 1.96 4.99
C GLY A 211 -5.85 1.45 3.78
N GLY A 212 -5.88 2.18 2.69
CA GLY A 212 -5.11 1.84 1.51
C GLY A 212 -5.68 2.37 0.21
N LEU A 213 -5.14 1.78 -0.86
CA LEU A 213 -5.59 1.95 -2.24
C LEU A 213 -6.25 0.63 -2.67
N PRO A 214 -7.55 0.60 -2.91
CA PRO A 214 -8.26 -0.64 -3.23
C PRO A 214 -7.61 -1.42 -4.38
N SER A 215 -7.45 -2.73 -4.20
CA SER A 215 -6.81 -3.66 -5.14
C SER A 215 -5.36 -3.30 -5.52
N ARG A 216 -4.65 -2.55 -4.67
CA ARG A 216 -3.27 -2.14 -4.91
C ARG A 216 -2.39 -2.19 -3.67
N MET A 217 -2.87 -1.68 -2.55
CA MET A 217 -2.07 -1.53 -1.35
C MET A 217 -2.97 -1.38 -0.13
N GLY A 218 -2.71 -2.14 0.91
CA GLY A 218 -3.18 -1.88 2.26
C GLY A 218 -2.05 -1.30 3.09
N GLU A 219 -2.35 -0.29 3.89
CA GLU A 219 -1.36 0.51 4.59
C GLU A 219 -1.75 0.74 6.05
N ILE A 220 -0.75 0.68 6.91
CA ILE A 220 -0.82 1.21 8.28
C ILE A 220 0.05 2.47 8.34
N GLN A 221 -0.53 3.55 8.81
CA GLN A 221 0.18 4.79 9.09
C GLN A 221 0.22 5.06 10.60
N VAL A 222 1.32 5.64 11.08
CA VAL A 222 1.44 6.16 12.46
C VAL A 222 1.81 7.63 12.38
N TRP A 223 1.02 8.47 13.00
CA TRP A 223 1.19 9.92 13.03
C TRP A 223 1.56 10.41 14.42
N ASP A 224 2.56 11.28 14.54
CA ASP A 224 2.81 12.14 15.69
C ASP A 224 1.81 13.30 15.66
N LEU A 225 0.95 13.38 16.65
CA LEU A 225 -0.15 14.36 16.65
C LEU A 225 0.33 15.76 17.02
N ALA A 226 1.32 15.88 17.90
CA ALA A 226 1.86 17.18 18.30
C ALA A 226 2.61 17.85 17.15
N LYS A 227 3.39 17.07 16.41
CA LYS A 227 4.17 17.56 15.25
C LYS A 227 3.39 17.51 13.95
N ARG A 228 2.23 16.84 13.92
CA ARG A 228 1.45 16.55 12.70
C ARG A 228 2.30 15.88 11.62
N LYS A 229 3.17 14.97 12.05
CA LYS A 229 4.16 14.32 11.20
C LYS A 229 3.86 12.84 11.06
N LEU A 230 3.95 12.32 9.83
CA LEU A 230 3.90 10.89 9.57
C LEU A 230 5.20 10.24 10.05
N LEU A 231 5.11 9.37 11.05
CA LEU A 231 6.24 8.62 11.59
C LEU A 231 6.48 7.33 10.79
N LEU A 232 5.41 6.58 10.55
CA LEU A 232 5.43 5.32 9.84
C LEU A 232 4.35 5.31 8.75
N SER A 233 4.70 4.82 7.58
CA SER A 233 3.80 4.45 6.50
C SER A 233 4.26 3.09 5.97
N GLN A 234 3.58 2.03 6.38
CA GLN A 234 3.96 0.66 6.09
C GLN A 234 2.92 0.00 5.20
N PRO A 235 3.23 -0.30 3.94
CA PRO A 235 2.46 -1.24 3.14
C PRO A 235 2.49 -2.63 3.79
N VAL A 236 1.32 -3.21 3.98
CA VAL A 236 1.17 -4.49 4.71
C VAL A 236 0.42 -5.56 3.92
N THR A 237 -0.34 -5.15 2.90
CA THR A 237 -1.11 -6.05 2.03
C THR A 237 -1.23 -5.44 0.63
N PHE A 238 -1.74 -6.23 -0.32
CA PHE A 238 -2.04 -5.79 -1.70
C PHE A 238 -3.44 -5.17 -1.86
N ASP A 239 -4.23 -5.10 -0.79
CA ASP A 239 -5.57 -4.48 -0.77
C ASP A 239 -5.78 -3.77 0.57
N THR A 240 -6.82 -2.96 0.65
CA THR A 240 -7.19 -2.13 1.80
C THR A 240 -7.21 -2.90 3.12
N VAL A 241 -6.69 -2.31 4.17
CA VAL A 241 -6.78 -2.79 5.57
C VAL A 241 -8.04 -2.23 6.21
N TYR A 242 -8.82 -3.09 6.86
CA TYR A 242 -10.17 -2.73 7.34
C TYR A 242 -10.28 -2.35 8.80
N GLY A 243 -9.38 -2.77 9.63
CA GLY A 243 -9.45 -2.47 11.06
C GLY A 243 -8.07 -2.30 11.64
N GLY A 244 -7.96 -1.54 12.71
CA GLY A 244 -6.72 -1.37 13.44
C GLY A 244 -6.98 -1.21 14.92
N SER A 245 -6.06 -1.73 15.75
CA SER A 245 -6.11 -1.61 17.19
C SER A 245 -4.69 -1.57 17.75
N TRP A 246 -4.46 -0.68 18.72
CA TRP A 246 -3.22 -0.65 19.48
C TRP A 246 -3.19 -1.74 20.55
N SER A 247 -2.00 -2.28 20.83
CA SER A 247 -1.73 -2.96 22.11
C SER A 247 -1.79 -1.96 23.27
N SER A 248 -2.09 -2.44 24.48
CA SER A 248 -2.23 -1.59 25.65
C SER A 248 -0.93 -0.85 26.03
N ASP A 249 0.21 -1.37 25.65
CA ASP A 249 1.52 -0.74 25.85
C ASP A 249 1.93 0.22 24.71
N GLY A 250 1.11 0.33 23.67
CA GLY A 250 1.34 1.22 22.52
C GLY A 250 2.50 0.78 21.61
N LYS A 251 2.93 -0.48 21.66
CA LYS A 251 4.04 -0.98 20.85
C LYS A 251 3.61 -1.64 19.58
N LEU A 252 2.44 -2.30 19.58
CA LEU A 252 1.94 -3.04 18.45
C LEU A 252 0.65 -2.43 17.89
N ILE A 253 0.47 -2.61 16.58
CA ILE A 253 -0.79 -2.33 15.89
C ILE A 253 -1.25 -3.61 15.23
N ALA A 254 -2.37 -4.18 15.72
CA ALA A 254 -3.05 -5.30 15.10
C ALA A 254 -4.05 -4.81 14.06
N PHE A 255 -4.23 -5.55 12.96
CA PHE A 255 -5.16 -5.22 11.89
C PHE A 255 -5.68 -6.45 11.16
N GLY A 256 -6.84 -6.28 10.52
CA GLY A 256 -7.44 -7.28 9.63
C GLY A 256 -7.20 -6.90 8.16
N ALA A 257 -7.03 -7.91 7.32
CA ALA A 257 -6.76 -7.75 5.90
C ALA A 257 -7.79 -8.48 5.03
N ALA A 258 -7.89 -8.10 3.76
CA ALA A 258 -8.84 -8.67 2.80
C ALA A 258 -8.61 -10.15 2.50
N ASP A 259 -7.44 -10.70 2.81
CA ASP A 259 -7.07 -12.10 2.66
C ASP A 259 -7.50 -13.00 3.86
N ASN A 260 -8.40 -12.50 4.72
CA ASN A 260 -8.85 -13.12 5.97
C ASN A 260 -7.75 -13.29 7.03
N GLY A 261 -6.60 -12.63 6.84
CA GLY A 261 -5.49 -12.62 7.80
C GLY A 261 -5.70 -11.59 8.90
N VAL A 262 -5.25 -11.94 10.12
CA VAL A 262 -5.05 -11.00 11.22
C VAL A 262 -3.55 -10.90 11.45
N ARG A 263 -3.03 -9.69 11.42
CA ARG A 263 -1.61 -9.42 11.55
C ARG A 263 -1.36 -8.36 12.61
N ALA A 264 -0.12 -8.29 13.07
CA ALA A 264 0.33 -7.15 13.88
C ALA A 264 1.73 -6.72 13.45
N ILE A 265 1.96 -5.41 13.51
CA ILE A 265 3.27 -4.81 13.27
C ILE A 265 3.76 -4.08 14.52
N ASP A 266 5.06 -3.95 14.63
CA ASP A 266 5.67 -3.00 15.54
C ASP A 266 5.37 -1.57 15.09
N ALA A 267 4.91 -0.72 15.99
CA ALA A 267 4.42 0.61 15.66
C ALA A 267 5.54 1.63 15.37
N GLU A 268 6.79 1.30 15.65
CA GLU A 268 7.96 2.14 15.41
C GLU A 268 8.69 1.71 14.13
N THR A 269 8.93 0.41 13.97
CA THR A 269 9.71 -0.14 12.85
C THR A 269 8.84 -0.53 11.66
N GLY A 270 7.57 -0.88 11.90
CA GLY A 270 6.67 -1.43 10.88
C GLY A 270 6.94 -2.91 10.59
N GLU A 271 7.81 -3.58 11.34
CA GLU A 271 8.06 -5.01 11.19
C GLU A 271 6.83 -5.82 11.60
N GLN A 272 6.51 -6.84 10.81
CA GLN A 272 5.42 -7.75 11.13
C GLN A 272 5.85 -8.73 12.22
N VAL A 273 5.12 -8.72 13.36
CA VAL A 273 5.40 -9.56 14.53
C VAL A 273 4.41 -10.69 14.72
N VAL A 274 3.24 -10.59 14.07
CA VAL A 274 2.20 -11.63 14.05
C VAL A 274 1.70 -11.78 12.61
N ALA A 275 1.55 -13.04 12.16
CA ALA A 275 1.08 -13.41 10.82
C ALA A 275 -0.13 -14.35 10.93
#